data_07b86320dbace226c5da1b1059d4ac6a
#
_entry.id   07b86320dbace226c5da1b1059d4ac6a
#
_cell.length_a   1.000
_cell.length_b   1.000
_cell.length_c   1.000
_cell.angle_alpha   90.00
_cell.angle_beta   90.00
_cell.angle_gamma   90.00
#
_symmetry.space_group_name_H-M   'P 1'
#
loop_
_entity.id
_entity.type
_entity.pdbx_description
1 polymer ?
#
loop_
_entity_poly.entity_id
_entity_poly.type
_entity_poly.pdbx_seq_one_letter_code
_entity_poly.pdbx_strand_id
1 'polypeptide(L)'
;PLPQEKARIYVERVTLAKSTAALARWKRSGLPWAPILCADTTVSLPNHPDGEILGKPIDAADAARILTMLSGKVHEVLSSVAVTVNPDEMPIQLTQVSKVQFADLSTGQINTYIASGEPFGKAGAYGIQGLGGAFIPSIQGSYSGIMGLPIYETKLLLERAQVSSI
;
A
#
# COMPACT_ATOMS: atom_id res chain seq x y z
N PRO A 1 7.28 5.85 -9.39
CA PRO A 1 6.67 5.22 -10.56
C PRO A 1 7.48 5.49 -11.82
N LEU A 2 7.45 4.59 -12.81
CA LEU A 2 7.97 4.83 -14.15
C LEU A 2 6.96 5.71 -14.93
N PRO A 3 7.38 6.41 -16.00
CA PRO A 3 6.45 7.16 -16.83
C PRO A 3 5.29 6.29 -17.31
N GLN A 4 4.05 6.77 -17.13
CA GLN A 4 2.81 6.08 -17.52
C GLN A 4 2.59 4.69 -16.87
N GLU A 5 3.29 4.38 -15.78
CA GLU A 5 3.14 3.11 -15.08
C GLU A 5 1.80 3.05 -14.34
N LYS A 6 0.99 2.03 -14.62
CA LYS A 6 -0.27 1.80 -13.92
C LYS A 6 -0.02 1.37 -12.47
N ALA A 7 -0.89 1.79 -11.56
CA ALA A 7 -0.75 1.55 -10.11
C ALA A 7 -0.56 0.05 -9.76
N ARG A 8 -1.27 -0.86 -10.43
CA ARG A 8 -1.11 -2.30 -10.22
C ARG A 8 0.29 -2.78 -10.60
N ILE A 9 0.78 -2.38 -11.78
CA ILE A 9 2.12 -2.76 -12.26
C ILE A 9 3.19 -2.21 -11.33
N TYR A 10 3.02 -0.96 -10.90
CA TYR A 10 3.91 -0.30 -9.95
C TYR A 10 4.03 -1.07 -8.63
N VAL A 11 2.90 -1.33 -7.95
CA VAL A 11 2.91 -1.97 -6.63
C VAL A 11 3.43 -3.41 -6.70
N GLU A 12 3.10 -4.15 -7.76
CA GLU A 12 3.60 -5.50 -7.99
C GLU A 12 5.12 -5.51 -8.22
N ARG A 13 5.61 -4.63 -9.08
CA ARG A 13 7.04 -4.47 -9.35
C ARG A 13 7.84 -4.06 -8.11
N VAL A 14 7.32 -3.11 -7.32
CA VAL A 14 7.99 -2.66 -6.09
C VAL A 14 8.02 -3.79 -5.05
N THR A 15 6.95 -4.56 -4.91
CA THR A 15 6.90 -5.72 -4.02
C THR A 15 7.94 -6.78 -4.40
N LEU A 16 8.06 -7.11 -5.69
CA LEU A 16 9.08 -8.03 -6.18
C LEU A 16 10.50 -7.48 -5.99
N ALA A 17 10.72 -6.19 -6.20
CA ALA A 17 12.02 -5.56 -5.93
C ALA A 17 12.40 -5.66 -4.44
N LYS A 18 11.44 -5.49 -3.53
CA LYS A 18 11.66 -5.71 -2.09
C LYS A 18 12.02 -7.17 -1.79
N SER A 19 11.35 -8.15 -2.42
CA SER A 19 11.67 -9.56 -2.27
C SER A 19 13.09 -9.88 -2.75
N THR A 20 13.49 -9.34 -3.89
CA THR A 20 14.86 -9.48 -4.41
C THR A 20 15.90 -8.90 -3.46
N ALA A 21 15.64 -7.69 -2.94
CA ALA A 21 16.54 -7.05 -1.99
C ALA A 21 16.63 -7.81 -0.66
N ALA A 22 15.51 -8.34 -0.16
CA ALA A 22 15.46 -9.13 1.06
C ALA A 22 16.23 -10.46 0.88
N LEU A 23 16.06 -11.13 -0.24
CA LEU A 23 16.81 -12.36 -0.59
C LEU A 23 18.32 -12.07 -0.67
N ALA A 24 18.72 -10.99 -1.31
CA ALA A 24 20.13 -10.59 -1.38
C ALA A 24 20.72 -10.27 0.01
N ARG A 25 19.93 -9.69 0.92
CA ARG A 25 20.31 -9.45 2.31
C ARG A 25 20.47 -10.77 3.07
N TRP A 26 19.51 -11.70 2.93
CA TRP A 26 19.58 -13.00 3.55
C TRP A 26 20.85 -13.77 3.11
N LYS A 27 21.17 -13.82 1.82
CA LYS A 27 22.38 -14.49 1.29
C LYS A 27 23.67 -13.99 1.95
N ARG A 28 23.70 -12.76 2.47
CA ARG A 28 24.86 -12.17 3.18
C ARG A 28 24.79 -12.31 4.69
N SER A 29 23.67 -12.75 5.25
CA SER A 29 23.43 -12.72 6.71
C SER A 29 24.01 -13.93 7.45
N GLY A 30 24.26 -15.05 6.76
CA GLY A 30 24.62 -16.32 7.38
C GLY A 30 23.49 -16.99 8.17
N LEU A 31 22.28 -16.45 8.12
CA LEU A 31 21.12 -17.02 8.81
C LEU A 31 20.58 -18.25 8.07
N PRO A 32 20.01 -19.25 8.79
CA PRO A 32 19.30 -20.35 8.16
C PRO A 32 18.16 -19.81 7.29
N TRP A 33 17.79 -20.58 6.26
CA TRP A 33 16.70 -20.23 5.38
C TRP A 33 15.36 -20.18 6.15
N ALA A 34 14.57 -19.15 5.85
CA ALA A 34 13.16 -19.09 6.18
C ALA A 34 12.42 -18.33 5.05
N PRO A 35 11.17 -18.67 4.75
CA PRO A 35 10.40 -17.96 3.74
C PRO A 35 10.38 -16.46 4.00
N ILE A 36 10.55 -15.67 2.92
CA ILE A 36 10.59 -14.20 2.98
C ILE A 36 9.25 -13.66 2.49
N LEU A 37 8.57 -12.91 3.36
CA LEU A 37 7.35 -12.18 3.02
C LEU A 37 7.67 -10.70 2.83
N CYS A 38 7.22 -10.13 1.70
CA CYS A 38 7.31 -8.70 1.41
C CYS A 38 5.96 -8.16 0.97
N ALA A 39 5.67 -6.91 1.32
CA ALA A 39 4.48 -6.23 0.86
C ALA A 39 4.78 -4.77 0.48
N ASP A 40 3.95 -4.23 -0.39
CA ASP A 40 3.92 -2.81 -0.72
C ASP A 40 2.49 -2.35 -0.95
N THR A 41 2.25 -1.07 -0.70
CA THR A 41 0.92 -0.46 -0.84
C THR A 41 1.03 0.87 -1.57
N THR A 42 0.13 1.09 -2.51
CA THR A 42 0.00 2.36 -3.21
C THR A 42 -1.45 2.82 -3.25
N VAL A 43 -1.64 4.14 -3.32
CA VAL A 43 -2.94 4.80 -3.52
C VAL A 43 -2.99 5.33 -4.93
N SER A 44 -4.14 5.20 -5.60
CA SER A 44 -4.33 5.64 -6.97
C SER A 44 -5.72 6.28 -7.16
N LEU A 45 -5.78 7.30 -8.02
CA LEU A 45 -7.02 7.87 -8.52
C LEU A 45 -7.33 7.29 -9.90
N PRO A 46 -8.21 6.25 -10.01
CA PRO A 46 -8.41 5.52 -11.27
C PRO A 46 -9.04 6.38 -12.38
N ASN A 47 -9.72 7.46 -12.02
CA ASN A 47 -10.36 8.39 -12.97
C ASN A 47 -9.45 9.57 -13.37
N HIS A 48 -8.23 9.64 -12.86
CA HIS A 48 -7.27 10.61 -13.34
C HIS A 48 -6.75 10.18 -14.72
N PRO A 49 -6.57 11.09 -15.69
CA PRO A 49 -6.16 10.77 -17.06
C PRO A 49 -4.95 9.82 -17.15
N ASP A 50 -4.02 9.96 -16.23
CA ASP A 50 -2.77 9.18 -16.20
C ASP A 50 -2.75 8.13 -15.08
N GLY A 51 -3.89 7.87 -14.41
CA GLY A 51 -3.94 6.93 -13.28
C GLY A 51 -3.00 7.34 -12.15
N GLU A 52 -3.07 8.58 -11.69
CA GLU A 52 -2.09 9.16 -10.75
C GLU A 52 -1.86 8.29 -9.53
N ILE A 53 -0.61 7.90 -9.33
CA ILE A 53 -0.15 7.18 -8.15
C ILE A 53 0.21 8.20 -7.07
N LEU A 54 -0.53 8.17 -5.97
CA LEU A 54 -0.34 9.06 -4.82
C LEU A 54 0.63 8.39 -3.83
N GLY A 55 1.86 8.84 -3.86
CA GLY A 55 2.92 8.37 -2.96
C GLY A 55 2.78 8.90 -1.53
N LYS A 56 3.88 8.81 -0.79
CA LYS A 56 4.01 9.42 0.53
C LYS A 56 4.28 10.92 0.35
N PRO A 57 3.59 11.80 1.10
CA PRO A 57 3.84 13.23 1.01
C PRO A 57 5.28 13.57 1.43
N ILE A 58 5.91 14.45 0.67
CA ILE A 58 7.29 14.91 0.92
C ILE A 58 7.33 16.02 1.97
N ASP A 59 6.25 16.80 2.06
CA ASP A 59 6.07 17.91 3.01
C ASP A 59 4.58 18.20 3.26
N ALA A 60 4.30 19.24 4.05
CA ALA A 60 2.93 19.65 4.39
C ALA A 60 2.13 20.15 3.17
N ALA A 61 2.79 20.83 2.22
CA ALA A 61 2.14 21.33 1.02
C ALA A 61 1.73 20.18 0.10
N ASP A 62 2.59 19.17 -0.05
CA ASP A 62 2.29 17.97 -0.81
C ASP A 62 1.20 17.12 -0.13
N ALA A 63 1.20 17.03 1.21
CA ALA A 63 0.12 16.38 1.94
C ALA A 63 -1.23 17.08 1.70
N ALA A 64 -1.25 18.42 1.72
CA ALA A 64 -2.45 19.19 1.42
C ALA A 64 -2.92 18.98 -0.02
N ARG A 65 -2.02 18.96 -0.98
CA ARG A 65 -2.31 18.64 -2.39
C ARG A 65 -2.96 17.26 -2.53
N ILE A 66 -2.34 16.23 -1.95
CA ILE A 66 -2.84 14.86 -2.03
C ILE A 66 -4.24 14.74 -1.40
N LEU A 67 -4.43 15.26 -0.18
CA LEU A 67 -5.72 15.20 0.52
C LEU A 67 -6.83 15.98 -0.23
N THR A 68 -6.48 17.12 -0.84
CA THR A 68 -7.41 17.88 -1.70
C THR A 68 -7.80 17.07 -2.94
N MET A 69 -6.88 16.34 -3.54
CA MET A 69 -7.17 15.48 -4.68
C MET A 69 -8.10 14.33 -4.31
N LEU A 70 -8.00 13.78 -3.10
CA LEU A 70 -8.83 12.68 -2.60
C LEU A 70 -10.20 13.14 -2.09
N SER A 71 -10.33 14.39 -1.64
CA SER A 71 -11.56 14.97 -1.08
C SER A 71 -12.77 14.74 -1.98
N GLY A 72 -13.85 14.20 -1.42
CA GLY A 72 -15.11 13.89 -2.10
C GLY A 72 -15.05 12.77 -3.13
N LYS A 73 -13.92 12.06 -3.28
CA LYS A 73 -13.73 11.08 -4.35
C LYS A 73 -13.59 9.65 -3.83
N VAL A 74 -13.87 8.71 -4.74
CA VAL A 74 -13.47 7.31 -4.59
C VAL A 74 -12.08 7.14 -5.19
N HIS A 75 -11.19 6.54 -4.43
CA HIS A 75 -9.85 6.17 -4.89
C HIS A 75 -9.59 4.68 -4.62
N GLU A 76 -8.53 4.16 -5.20
CA GLU A 76 -8.11 2.78 -5.00
C GLU A 76 -6.88 2.70 -4.11
N VAL A 77 -6.87 1.70 -3.23
CA VAL A 77 -5.69 1.27 -2.48
C VAL A 77 -5.34 -0.13 -2.95
N LEU A 78 -4.14 -0.26 -3.50
CA LEU A 78 -3.62 -1.52 -4.00
C LEU A 78 -2.50 -1.99 -3.08
N SER A 79 -2.68 -3.16 -2.48
CA SER A 79 -1.66 -3.80 -1.64
C SER A 79 -1.25 -5.12 -2.24
N SER A 80 0.03 -5.22 -2.57
CA SER A 80 0.63 -6.43 -3.10
C SER A 80 1.47 -7.11 -2.04
N VAL A 81 1.34 -8.42 -1.93
CA VAL A 81 2.11 -9.26 -1.02
C VAL A 81 2.76 -10.38 -1.81
N ALA A 82 4.03 -10.67 -1.51
CA ALA A 82 4.79 -11.73 -2.15
C ALA A 82 5.51 -12.58 -1.10
N VAL A 83 5.58 -13.88 -1.35
CA VAL A 83 6.34 -14.83 -0.53
C VAL A 83 7.36 -15.56 -1.39
N THR A 84 8.63 -15.49 -0.99
CA THR A 84 9.70 -16.32 -1.53
C THR A 84 9.78 -17.58 -0.67
N VAL A 85 9.38 -18.72 -1.23
CA VAL A 85 9.32 -20.02 -0.52
C VAL A 85 10.68 -20.70 -0.59
N ASN A 86 11.35 -20.61 -1.73
CA ASN A 86 12.67 -21.19 -1.99
C ASN A 86 13.59 -20.09 -2.53
N PRO A 87 14.85 -19.99 -2.06
CA PRO A 87 15.77 -18.95 -2.50
C PRO A 87 16.13 -18.99 -3.99
N ASP A 88 15.89 -20.11 -4.65
CA ASP A 88 16.20 -20.32 -6.08
C ASP A 88 14.94 -20.20 -6.98
N GLU A 89 13.79 -19.89 -6.40
CA GLU A 89 12.52 -19.75 -7.12
C GLU A 89 12.02 -18.30 -7.12
N MET A 90 11.17 -18.00 -8.11
CA MET A 90 10.47 -16.70 -8.14
C MET A 90 9.44 -16.61 -7.02
N PRO A 91 9.30 -15.45 -6.36
CA PRO A 91 8.26 -15.25 -5.37
C PRO A 91 6.86 -15.49 -5.96
N ILE A 92 5.99 -16.12 -5.20
CA ILE A 92 4.55 -16.13 -5.48
C ILE A 92 3.93 -14.84 -4.95
N GLN A 93 3.03 -14.21 -5.73
CA GLN A 93 2.51 -12.88 -5.44
C GLN A 93 1.00 -12.80 -5.63
N LEU A 94 0.32 -12.05 -4.75
CA LEU A 94 -1.07 -11.68 -4.87
C LEU A 94 -1.23 -10.17 -4.64
N THR A 95 -2.19 -9.56 -5.33
CA THR A 95 -2.51 -8.14 -5.19
C THR A 95 -3.99 -7.95 -4.88
N GLN A 96 -4.27 -7.32 -3.76
CA GLN A 96 -5.59 -6.92 -3.32
C GLN A 96 -5.85 -5.47 -3.73
N VAL A 97 -7.07 -5.18 -4.20
CA VAL A 97 -7.51 -3.83 -4.55
C VAL A 97 -8.75 -3.49 -3.74
N SER A 98 -8.69 -2.39 -3.01
CA SER A 98 -9.82 -1.83 -2.27
C SER A 98 -10.18 -0.46 -2.79
N LYS A 99 -11.47 -0.12 -2.71
CA LYS A 99 -11.97 1.23 -2.97
C LYS A 99 -12.27 1.93 -1.65
N VAL A 100 -11.85 3.19 -1.54
CA VAL A 100 -12.08 4.03 -0.37
C VAL A 100 -12.79 5.29 -0.84
N GLN A 101 -13.95 5.58 -0.23
CA GLN A 101 -14.68 6.82 -0.44
C GLN A 101 -14.24 7.84 0.61
N PHE A 102 -13.80 9.03 0.18
CA PHE A 102 -13.61 10.18 1.07
C PHE A 102 -14.85 11.07 1.09
N ALA A 103 -15.15 11.63 2.25
CA ALA A 103 -16.05 12.77 2.38
C ALA A 103 -15.41 14.03 1.77
N ASP A 104 -16.24 15.07 1.51
CA ASP A 104 -15.72 16.38 1.18
C ASP A 104 -14.96 16.95 2.37
N LEU A 105 -13.72 17.37 2.15
CA LEU A 105 -12.84 17.93 3.17
C LEU A 105 -12.66 19.43 2.96
N SER A 106 -12.94 20.21 4.00
CA SER A 106 -12.58 21.63 4.00
C SER A 106 -11.06 21.81 4.20
N THR A 107 -10.55 22.95 3.75
CA THR A 107 -9.14 23.34 3.97
C THR A 107 -8.78 23.33 5.45
N GLY A 108 -9.71 23.72 6.34
CA GLY A 108 -9.49 23.69 7.79
C GLY A 108 -9.27 22.27 8.32
N GLN A 109 -10.07 21.29 7.87
CA GLN A 109 -9.93 19.89 8.26
C GLN A 109 -8.59 19.30 7.75
N ILE A 110 -8.22 19.60 6.49
CA ILE A 110 -6.95 19.18 5.92
C ILE A 110 -5.78 19.74 6.74
N ASN A 111 -5.79 21.03 7.05
CA ASN A 111 -4.72 21.66 7.82
C ASN A 111 -4.61 21.09 9.23
N THR A 112 -5.74 20.88 9.91
CA THR A 112 -5.77 20.27 11.26
C THR A 112 -5.21 18.86 11.23
N TYR A 113 -5.55 18.07 10.21
CA TYR A 113 -5.04 16.72 10.06
C TYR A 113 -3.54 16.70 9.76
N ILE A 114 -3.03 17.60 8.92
CA ILE A 114 -1.59 17.74 8.65
C ILE A 114 -0.84 18.12 9.92
N ALA A 115 -1.39 19.02 10.74
CA ALA A 115 -0.78 19.43 12.01
C ALA A 115 -0.64 18.28 13.02
N SER A 116 -1.46 17.22 12.91
CA SER A 116 -1.32 16.00 13.73
C SER A 116 -0.06 15.20 13.42
N GLY A 117 0.57 15.42 12.27
CA GLY A 117 1.71 14.64 11.79
C GLY A 117 1.35 13.28 11.19
N GLU A 118 0.08 12.84 11.29
CA GLU A 118 -0.34 11.51 10.84
C GLU A 118 -0.20 11.26 9.33
N PRO A 119 -0.35 12.23 8.41
CA PRO A 119 -0.19 12.04 6.97
C PRO A 119 1.18 11.53 6.55
N PHE A 120 2.23 11.89 7.29
CA PHE A 120 3.60 11.64 6.87
C PHE A 120 3.98 10.15 6.94
N GLY A 121 4.71 9.72 5.90
CA GLY A 121 5.14 8.34 5.76
C GLY A 121 4.06 7.37 5.25
N LYS A 122 2.86 7.85 4.93
CA LYS A 122 1.74 7.06 4.42
C LYS A 122 1.43 7.37 2.96
N ALA A 123 1.27 6.35 2.13
CA ALA A 123 0.78 6.50 0.75
C ALA A 123 -0.61 7.15 0.77
N GLY A 124 -0.85 8.13 -0.12
CA GLY A 124 -2.09 8.88 -0.13
C GLY A 124 -2.27 9.86 1.04
N ALA A 125 -1.23 10.07 1.86
CA ALA A 125 -1.23 11.02 2.98
C ALA A 125 -2.30 10.75 4.06
N TYR A 126 -2.75 9.51 4.28
CA TYR A 126 -3.70 9.19 5.35
C TYR A 126 -3.53 7.77 5.90
N GLY A 127 -4.04 7.54 7.10
CA GLY A 127 -4.18 6.22 7.72
C GLY A 127 -5.62 5.91 8.09
N ILE A 128 -6.19 4.82 7.54
CA ILE A 128 -7.57 4.41 7.86
C ILE A 128 -7.75 4.05 9.33
N GLN A 129 -6.70 3.56 9.97
CA GLN A 129 -6.70 3.15 11.39
C GLN A 129 -6.47 4.30 12.38
N GLY A 130 -6.19 5.52 11.87
CA GLY A 130 -5.94 6.70 12.68
C GLY A 130 -7.01 7.77 12.52
N LEU A 131 -6.63 9.02 12.70
CA LEU A 131 -7.52 10.18 12.55
C LEU A 131 -8.07 10.30 11.13
N GLY A 132 -7.30 9.86 10.10
CA GLY A 132 -7.75 9.82 8.72
C GLY A 132 -8.97 8.93 8.48
N GLY A 133 -9.25 7.97 9.36
CA GLY A 133 -10.46 7.16 9.33
C GLY A 133 -11.75 7.99 9.44
N ALA A 134 -11.69 9.15 10.09
CA ALA A 134 -12.84 10.07 10.19
C ALA A 134 -13.27 10.70 8.85
N PHE A 135 -12.43 10.62 7.83
CA PHE A 135 -12.72 11.13 6.49
C PHE A 135 -13.40 10.10 5.58
N ILE A 136 -13.53 8.84 6.04
CA ILE A 136 -13.93 7.70 5.21
C ILE A 136 -15.34 7.23 5.58
N PRO A 137 -16.38 7.64 4.82
CA PRO A 137 -17.74 7.15 5.04
C PRO A 137 -17.94 5.70 4.62
N SER A 138 -17.15 5.18 3.65
CA SER A 138 -17.29 3.79 3.21
C SER A 138 -16.02 3.24 2.55
N ILE A 139 -15.89 1.92 2.61
CA ILE A 139 -14.87 1.14 1.91
C ILE A 139 -15.52 -0.05 1.19
N GLN A 140 -14.90 -0.48 0.09
CA GLN A 140 -15.23 -1.73 -0.59
C GLN A 140 -13.95 -2.53 -0.77
N GLY A 141 -13.86 -3.71 -0.15
CA GLY A 141 -12.68 -4.58 -0.20
C GLY A 141 -12.11 -4.89 1.18
N SER A 142 -10.80 -4.97 1.29
CA SER A 142 -10.09 -5.42 2.48
C SER A 142 -9.62 -4.24 3.34
N TYR A 143 -10.11 -4.15 4.58
CA TYR A 143 -9.61 -3.18 5.57
C TYR A 143 -8.11 -3.38 5.84
N SER A 144 -7.69 -4.63 6.05
CA SER A 144 -6.28 -4.95 6.29
C SER A 144 -5.39 -4.67 5.06
N GLY A 145 -5.96 -4.81 3.84
CA GLY A 145 -5.29 -4.39 2.61
C GLY A 145 -5.09 -2.88 2.55
N ILE A 146 -6.07 -2.09 2.96
CA ILE A 146 -5.94 -0.63 3.03
C ILE A 146 -4.89 -0.22 4.07
N MET A 147 -4.78 -0.96 5.18
CA MET A 147 -3.73 -0.73 6.19
C MET A 147 -2.31 -1.07 5.70
N GLY A 148 -2.17 -1.89 4.64
CA GLY A 148 -0.87 -2.21 4.05
C GLY A 148 -0.48 -3.68 4.01
N LEU A 149 -1.24 -4.58 4.66
CA LEU A 149 -1.03 -6.02 4.60
C LEU A 149 -2.38 -6.74 4.43
N PRO A 150 -2.73 -7.21 3.23
CA PRO A 150 -3.96 -7.93 2.98
C PRO A 150 -3.89 -9.33 3.61
N ILE A 151 -4.49 -9.49 4.80
CA ILE A 151 -4.34 -10.69 5.64
C ILE A 151 -4.87 -11.95 4.93
N TYR A 152 -5.98 -11.84 4.18
CA TYR A 152 -6.54 -12.98 3.46
C TYR A 152 -5.58 -13.51 2.39
N GLU A 153 -5.08 -12.63 1.53
CA GLU A 153 -4.11 -12.95 0.48
C GLU A 153 -2.78 -13.44 1.08
N THR A 154 -2.36 -12.84 2.19
CA THR A 154 -1.17 -13.26 2.94
C THR A 154 -1.33 -14.69 3.44
N LYS A 155 -2.49 -15.03 4.05
CA LYS A 155 -2.79 -16.40 4.48
C LYS A 155 -2.70 -17.39 3.33
N LEU A 156 -3.33 -17.09 2.18
CA LEU A 156 -3.28 -17.96 1.00
C LEU A 156 -1.84 -18.20 0.51
N LEU A 157 -0.98 -17.19 0.57
CA LEU A 157 0.44 -17.33 0.18
C LEU A 157 1.23 -18.16 1.20
N LEU A 158 0.98 -17.99 2.50
CA LEU A 158 1.63 -18.78 3.55
C LEU A 158 1.23 -20.26 3.48
N GLU A 159 -0.04 -20.55 3.21
CA GLU A 159 -0.50 -21.93 2.99
C GLU A 159 0.21 -22.58 1.79
N ARG A 160 0.36 -21.86 0.67
CA ARG A 160 1.12 -22.35 -0.48
C ARG A 160 2.61 -22.55 -0.16
N ALA A 161 3.16 -21.73 0.73
CA ALA A 161 4.51 -21.84 1.23
C ALA A 161 4.68 -22.95 2.28
N GLN A 162 3.62 -23.68 2.63
CA GLN A 162 3.59 -24.68 3.70
C GLN A 162 4.03 -24.11 5.06
N VAL A 163 3.88 -22.81 5.25
CA VAL A 163 4.07 -22.14 6.54
C VAL A 163 2.78 -22.26 7.31
N SER A 164 2.84 -22.88 8.48
CA SER A 164 1.65 -22.99 9.37
C SER A 164 1.13 -21.61 9.70
N SER A 165 -0.08 -21.30 9.25
CA SER A 165 -0.85 -20.12 9.62
C SER A 165 -2.11 -20.57 10.35
N ILE A 166 -2.77 -19.64 11.04
CA ILE A 166 -3.99 -19.89 11.82
C ILE A 166 -5.04 -20.67 11.00
#